data_e77ef09d37807f94bfcdd9f2d20b4a71
#
_entry.id   e77ef09d37807f94bfcdd9f2d20b4a71
#
_cell.length_a   1.000
_cell.length_b   1.000
_cell.length_c   1.000
_cell.angle_alpha   90.00
_cell.angle_beta   90.00
_cell.angle_gamma   90.00
#
_symmetry.space_group_name_H-M   'P 1'
#
loop_
_entity.id
_entity.type
_entity.pdbx_description
1 polymer ?
#
loop_
_entity_poly.entity_id
_entity_poly.type
_entity_poly.pdbx_seq_one_letter_code
_entity_poly.pdbx_strand_id
1 'polypeptide(L)'
;MSPLDKSPPQLRGQDGEGSVQVHQDPDMKIDGAKVFSVYGKGGIGKSTTSSNLSAAFSTLGKRVLQIGCDPKHDSTFTLTGSLVPTVIDILKEVDFHSEELRPEDFIFEGFNGVKCVEAGGPPAGTGCGGYV
;
A
#
# COMPACT_ATOMS: atom_id res chain seq x y z
N MET A 1 -27.08 -14.02 13.78
CA MET A 1 -26.04 -13.20 13.16
C MET A 1 -25.21 -14.12 12.28
N SER A 2 -25.33 -13.98 10.96
CA SER A 2 -24.51 -14.76 10.05
C SER A 2 -23.04 -14.41 10.27
N PRO A 3 -22.11 -15.38 10.22
CA PRO A 3 -20.72 -15.06 10.27
C PRO A 3 -20.43 -14.05 9.16
N LEU A 4 -19.71 -12.99 9.49
CA LEU A 4 -19.24 -12.03 8.51
C LEU A 4 -18.56 -12.80 7.39
N ASP A 5 -19.09 -12.66 6.19
CA ASP A 5 -18.43 -13.20 5.01
C ASP A 5 -17.00 -12.67 4.98
N LYS A 6 -16.04 -13.57 5.12
CA LYS A 6 -14.62 -13.23 5.12
C LYS A 6 -14.08 -13.02 3.72
N SER A 7 -14.94 -13.13 2.70
CA SER A 7 -14.54 -12.87 1.33
C SER A 7 -14.25 -11.39 1.15
N PRO A 8 -13.15 -11.03 0.48
CA PRO A 8 -12.83 -9.63 0.23
C PRO A 8 -13.93 -9.01 -0.65
N PRO A 9 -14.36 -7.77 -0.33
CA PRO A 9 -15.32 -7.08 -1.18
C PRO A 9 -14.72 -6.84 -2.56
N GLN A 10 -15.50 -7.11 -3.59
CA GLN A 10 -15.11 -6.82 -4.95
C GLN A 10 -15.61 -5.42 -5.33
N LEU A 11 -14.73 -4.60 -5.88
CA LEU A 11 -15.05 -3.23 -6.27
C LEU A 11 -15.97 -3.15 -7.51
N ARG A 12 -16.10 -4.20 -8.23
CA ARG A 12 -17.13 -4.39 -9.26
C ARG A 12 -17.60 -5.82 -9.15
N GLY A 13 -18.87 -6.06 -9.11
CA GLY A 13 -19.47 -7.39 -9.06
C GLY A 13 -19.05 -8.29 -10.22
N GLN A 14 -17.76 -8.44 -10.41
CA GLN A 14 -17.13 -9.25 -11.43
C GLN A 14 -16.48 -10.43 -10.74
N ASP A 15 -17.08 -11.54 -10.93
CA ASP A 15 -16.57 -12.84 -10.53
C ASP A 15 -15.54 -13.25 -11.55
N GLY A 16 -14.29 -12.89 -11.38
CA GLY A 16 -13.32 -13.33 -12.35
C GLY A 16 -11.88 -12.88 -12.12
N GLU A 17 -11.02 -13.55 -12.82
CA GLU A 17 -9.62 -13.18 -12.92
C GLU A 17 -9.47 -11.72 -13.39
N GLY A 18 -8.73 -10.93 -12.66
CA GLY A 18 -8.42 -9.55 -13.03
C GLY A 18 -9.24 -8.48 -12.34
N SER A 19 -10.07 -8.80 -11.35
CA SER A 19 -10.70 -7.79 -10.50
C SER A 19 -9.76 -7.29 -9.42
N VAL A 20 -9.87 -6.00 -9.08
CA VAL A 20 -9.22 -5.46 -7.89
C VAL A 20 -10.05 -5.85 -6.68
N GLN A 21 -9.39 -6.34 -5.67
CA GLN A 21 -10.03 -6.73 -4.42
C GLN A 21 -9.52 -5.87 -3.28
N VAL A 22 -10.43 -5.45 -2.41
CA VAL A 22 -10.10 -4.70 -1.19
C VAL A 22 -10.62 -5.50 -0.01
N HIS A 23 -9.73 -5.79 0.92
CA HIS A 23 -10.03 -6.59 2.09
C HIS A 23 -9.61 -5.86 3.35
N GLN A 24 -10.53 -5.77 4.31
CA GLN A 24 -10.18 -5.36 5.67
C GLN A 24 -9.72 -6.60 6.44
N ASP A 25 -8.48 -6.56 6.92
CA ASP A 25 -7.93 -7.66 7.70
C ASP A 25 -8.37 -7.53 9.18
N PRO A 26 -9.29 -8.39 9.65
CA PRO A 26 -9.76 -8.32 11.03
C PRO A 26 -8.75 -8.85 12.04
N ASP A 27 -7.77 -9.62 11.60
CA ASP A 27 -6.79 -10.26 12.46
C ASP A 27 -5.55 -9.38 12.67
N MET A 28 -5.32 -8.42 11.78
CA MET A 28 -4.24 -7.45 11.93
C MET A 28 -4.65 -6.36 12.92
N LYS A 29 -4.08 -6.40 14.09
CA LYS A 29 -4.38 -5.48 15.18
C LYS A 29 -3.32 -4.38 15.25
N ILE A 30 -3.69 -3.22 14.72
CA ILE A 30 -2.97 -1.98 15.00
C ILE A 30 -3.94 -1.14 15.81
N ASP A 31 -3.57 -0.79 17.03
CA ASP A 31 -4.44 -0.05 17.92
C ASP A 31 -4.95 1.26 17.28
N GLY A 32 -6.26 1.37 17.18
CA GLY A 32 -6.91 2.55 16.64
C GLY A 32 -6.88 2.68 15.11
N ALA A 33 -6.38 1.68 14.38
CA ALA A 33 -6.34 1.71 12.93
C ALA A 33 -7.10 0.54 12.29
N LYS A 34 -7.66 0.81 11.12
CA LYS A 34 -8.18 -0.23 10.23
C LYS A 34 -7.17 -0.49 9.12
N VAL A 35 -6.95 -1.74 8.80
CA VAL A 35 -6.02 -2.16 7.75
C VAL A 35 -6.78 -2.72 6.57
N PHE A 36 -6.43 -2.27 5.37
CA PHE A 36 -7.01 -2.73 4.12
C PHE A 36 -5.89 -3.25 3.21
N SER A 37 -6.11 -4.40 2.62
CA SER A 37 -5.26 -4.94 1.57
C SER A 37 -5.92 -4.74 0.22
N VAL A 38 -5.16 -4.24 -0.75
CA VAL A 38 -5.61 -4.07 -2.14
C VAL A 38 -4.76 -4.98 -3.00
N TYR A 39 -5.37 -5.95 -3.65
CA TYR A 39 -4.67 -6.95 -4.43
C TYR A 39 -5.43 -7.32 -5.71
N GLY A 40 -4.73 -7.97 -6.60
CA GLY A 40 -5.22 -8.40 -7.91
C GLY A 40 -4.05 -8.60 -8.87
N LYS A 41 -4.34 -8.97 -10.12
CA LYS A 41 -3.32 -9.11 -11.16
C LYS A 41 -2.63 -7.78 -11.47
N GLY A 42 -1.40 -7.84 -11.96
CA GLY A 42 -0.71 -6.66 -12.47
C GLY A 42 -1.48 -5.98 -13.61
N GLY A 43 -1.45 -4.65 -13.64
CA GLY A 43 -2.04 -3.85 -14.71
C GLY A 43 -3.55 -3.65 -14.67
N ILE A 44 -4.24 -4.08 -13.62
CA ILE A 44 -5.70 -3.95 -13.52
C ILE A 44 -6.18 -2.71 -12.75
N GLY A 45 -5.27 -1.89 -12.25
CA GLY A 45 -5.60 -0.65 -11.57
C GLY A 45 -5.52 -0.69 -10.04
N LYS A 46 -4.72 -1.58 -9.45
CA LYS A 46 -4.53 -1.66 -7.99
C LYS A 46 -4.02 -0.34 -7.41
N SER A 47 -2.97 0.21 -7.97
CA SER A 47 -2.37 1.47 -7.50
C SER A 47 -3.33 2.63 -7.64
N THR A 48 -4.07 2.71 -8.75
CA THR A 48 -5.11 3.72 -8.96
C THR A 48 -6.20 3.59 -7.91
N THR A 49 -6.68 2.38 -7.64
CA THR A 49 -7.70 2.13 -6.63
C THR A 49 -7.22 2.49 -5.23
N SER A 50 -6.02 2.07 -4.87
CA SER A 50 -5.44 2.39 -3.55
C SER A 50 -5.29 3.89 -3.34
N SER A 51 -4.79 4.60 -4.33
CA SER A 51 -4.59 6.05 -4.24
C SER A 51 -5.93 6.79 -4.15
N ASN A 52 -6.94 6.35 -4.90
CA ASN A 52 -8.27 6.95 -4.82
C ASN A 52 -8.95 6.68 -3.48
N LEU A 53 -8.79 5.49 -2.91
CA LEU A 53 -9.30 5.17 -1.57
C LEU A 53 -8.60 6.02 -0.51
N SER A 54 -7.29 6.13 -0.57
CA SER A 54 -6.51 6.95 0.37
C SER A 54 -6.92 8.42 0.29
N ALA A 55 -7.07 8.95 -0.91
CA ALA A 55 -7.54 10.32 -1.12
C ALA A 55 -8.95 10.51 -0.55
N ALA A 56 -9.87 9.59 -0.83
CA ALA A 56 -11.25 9.66 -0.33
C ALA A 56 -11.29 9.63 1.20
N PHE A 57 -10.58 8.72 1.85
CA PHE A 57 -10.50 8.68 3.31
C PHE A 57 -9.91 9.95 3.90
N SER A 58 -8.90 10.54 3.27
CA SER A 58 -8.32 11.80 3.72
C SER A 58 -9.30 12.95 3.62
N THR A 59 -10.12 13.00 2.58
CA THR A 59 -11.18 14.03 2.44
C THR A 59 -12.28 13.86 3.47
N LEU A 60 -12.46 12.66 4.02
CA LEU A 60 -13.37 12.39 5.14
C LEU A 60 -12.74 12.69 6.51
N GLY A 61 -11.59 13.32 6.54
CA GLY A 61 -10.90 13.68 7.78
C GLY A 61 -10.15 12.51 8.44
N LYS A 62 -9.93 11.41 7.74
CA LYS A 62 -9.19 10.27 8.29
C LYS A 62 -7.69 10.44 8.06
N ARG A 63 -6.90 9.99 9.02
CA ARG A 63 -5.45 9.85 8.84
C ARG A 63 -5.18 8.57 8.07
N VAL A 64 -4.44 8.67 6.99
CA VAL A 64 -4.18 7.55 6.09
C VAL A 64 -2.70 7.33 5.93
N LEU A 65 -2.29 6.06 5.99
CA LEU A 65 -0.98 5.59 5.59
C LEU A 65 -1.16 4.61 4.45
N GLN A 66 -0.61 4.92 3.28
CA GLN A 66 -0.57 4.01 2.14
C GLN A 66 0.81 3.41 2.00
N ILE A 67 0.88 2.09 1.96
CA ILE A 67 2.12 1.35 1.77
C ILE A 67 2.05 0.63 0.44
N GLY A 68 2.95 0.98 -0.48
CA GLY A 68 3.11 0.31 -1.75
C GLY A 68 4.20 -0.77 -1.69
N CYS A 69 4.00 -1.85 -2.43
CA CYS A 69 5.01 -2.91 -2.57
C CYS A 69 5.21 -3.31 -4.03
N ASP A 70 4.96 -2.40 -4.96
CA ASP A 70 5.12 -2.64 -6.39
C ASP A 70 6.62 -2.64 -6.77
N PRO A 71 7.08 -3.60 -7.57
CA PRO A 71 8.44 -3.58 -8.14
C PRO A 71 8.77 -2.31 -8.93
N LYS A 72 7.77 -1.65 -9.50
CA LYS A 72 7.93 -0.37 -10.21
C LYS A 72 8.10 0.83 -9.28
N HIS A 73 7.84 0.67 -8.00
CA HIS A 73 7.97 1.73 -6.97
C HIS A 73 7.11 2.97 -7.23
N ASP A 74 5.98 2.83 -7.89
CA ASP A 74 5.13 3.94 -8.32
C ASP A 74 3.72 3.95 -7.75
N SER A 75 3.42 3.07 -6.78
CA SER A 75 2.06 2.92 -6.25
C SER A 75 1.55 4.17 -5.52
N THR A 76 2.43 5.00 -4.98
CA THR A 76 2.08 6.27 -4.32
C THR A 76 2.28 7.50 -5.21
N PHE A 77 2.72 7.32 -6.44
CA PHE A 77 3.06 8.41 -7.37
C PHE A 77 1.94 9.44 -7.54
N THR A 78 0.71 8.98 -7.70
CA THR A 78 -0.44 9.88 -7.88
C THR A 78 -0.76 10.71 -6.64
N LEU A 79 -0.35 10.27 -5.47
CA LEU A 79 -0.53 11.01 -4.22
C LEU A 79 0.61 11.99 -3.96
N THR A 80 1.83 11.61 -4.31
CA THR A 80 3.04 12.39 -4.01
C THR A 80 3.47 13.30 -5.16
N GLY A 81 3.06 13.00 -6.38
CA GLY A 81 3.47 13.73 -7.58
C GLY A 81 4.89 13.41 -8.05
N SER A 82 5.59 12.52 -7.40
CA SER A 82 6.94 12.10 -7.74
C SER A 82 7.22 10.67 -7.28
N LEU A 83 8.24 10.05 -7.85
CA LEU A 83 8.74 8.78 -7.34
C LEU A 83 9.49 9.04 -6.04
N VAL A 84 9.12 8.29 -5.00
CA VAL A 84 9.78 8.38 -3.69
C VAL A 84 10.76 7.23 -3.51
N PRO A 85 11.85 7.41 -2.74
CA PRO A 85 12.76 6.32 -2.41
C PRO A 85 12.02 5.19 -1.70
N THR A 86 12.36 3.95 -2.00
CA THR A 86 11.82 2.81 -1.31
C THR A 86 12.53 2.55 0.01
N VAL A 87 11.88 1.85 0.93
CA VAL A 87 12.52 1.43 2.19
C VAL A 87 13.79 0.62 1.91
N ILE A 88 13.75 -0.25 0.90
CA ILE A 88 14.92 -1.05 0.52
C ILE A 88 16.06 -0.17 0.01
N ASP A 89 15.77 0.86 -0.78
CA ASP A 89 16.80 1.80 -1.25
C ASP A 89 17.47 2.52 -0.09
N ILE A 90 16.66 2.99 0.86
CA ILE A 90 17.15 3.70 2.04
C ILE A 90 17.95 2.76 2.95
N LEU A 91 17.51 1.51 3.12
CA LEU A 91 18.25 0.50 3.87
C LEU A 91 19.65 0.24 3.27
N LYS A 92 19.76 0.24 1.94
CA LYS A 92 21.06 0.07 1.27
C LYS A 92 22.02 1.22 1.59
N GLU A 93 21.51 2.44 1.74
CA GLU A 93 22.34 3.60 2.09
C GLU A 93 22.96 3.50 3.47
N VAL A 94 22.32 2.78 4.39
CA VAL A 94 22.80 2.55 5.76
C VAL A 94 23.31 1.12 5.98
N ASP A 95 23.74 0.44 4.92
CA ASP A 95 24.24 -0.94 4.96
C ASP A 95 23.31 -1.91 5.71
N PHE A 96 21.99 -1.75 5.52
CA PHE A 96 20.94 -2.55 6.18
C PHE A 96 20.91 -2.45 7.71
N HIS A 97 21.49 -1.39 8.29
CA HIS A 97 21.33 -1.07 9.70
C HIS A 97 19.98 -0.39 9.97
N SER A 98 18.94 -1.20 10.11
CA SER A 98 17.56 -0.72 10.27
C SER A 98 17.37 0.14 11.53
N GLU A 99 18.20 -0.04 12.54
CA GLU A 99 18.20 0.75 13.77
C GLU A 99 18.58 2.22 13.55
N GLU A 100 19.22 2.53 12.42
CA GLU A 100 19.56 3.91 12.05
C GLU A 100 18.41 4.63 11.33
N LEU A 101 17.37 3.90 10.90
CA LEU A 101 16.25 4.49 10.20
C LEU A 101 15.27 5.18 11.13
N ARG A 102 14.85 6.37 10.71
CA ARG A 102 13.75 7.11 11.35
C ARG A 102 12.52 7.06 10.45
N PRO A 103 11.31 7.16 10.99
CA PRO A 103 10.10 7.23 10.17
C PRO A 103 10.16 8.31 9.09
N GLU A 104 10.77 9.45 9.38
CA GLU A 104 10.92 10.57 8.45
C GLU A 104 11.75 10.24 7.22
N ASP A 105 12.60 9.22 7.29
CA ASP A 105 13.49 8.84 6.19
C ASP A 105 12.74 8.11 5.08
N PHE A 106 11.63 7.43 5.40
CA PHE A 106 10.90 6.59 4.47
C PHE A 106 9.40 6.89 4.38
N ILE A 107 8.87 7.79 5.20
CA ILE A 107 7.47 8.23 5.12
C ILE A 107 7.42 9.60 4.44
N PHE A 108 6.70 9.68 3.34
CA PHE A 108 6.53 10.90 2.56
C PHE A 108 5.09 11.37 2.64
N GLU A 109 4.88 12.67 2.59
CA GLU A 109 3.55 13.24 2.63
C GLU A 109 3.05 13.52 1.21
N GLY A 110 1.86 13.01 0.90
CA GLY A 110 1.18 13.22 -0.36
C GLY A 110 -0.08 14.05 -0.23
N PHE A 111 -0.98 13.87 -1.18
CA PHE A 111 -2.25 14.58 -1.27
C PHE A 111 -2.97 14.62 0.08
N ASN A 112 -3.39 15.82 0.48
CA ASN A 112 -4.20 16.07 1.67
C ASN A 112 -3.65 15.42 2.97
N GLY A 113 -2.33 15.33 3.10
CA GLY A 113 -1.68 14.78 4.28
C GLY A 113 -1.62 13.26 4.34
N VAL A 114 -1.97 12.55 3.27
CA VAL A 114 -1.80 11.10 3.19
C VAL A 114 -0.32 10.76 3.34
N LYS A 115 0.01 9.90 4.29
CA LYS A 115 1.37 9.40 4.45
C LYS A 115 1.60 8.24 3.49
N CYS A 116 2.73 8.28 2.79
CA CYS A 116 3.05 7.34 1.73
C CYS A 116 4.39 6.66 1.99
N VAL A 117 4.41 5.34 1.83
CA VAL A 117 5.62 4.53 1.95
C VAL A 117 5.69 3.60 0.74
N GLU A 118 6.84 3.56 0.08
CA GLU A 118 7.17 2.53 -0.90
C GLU A 118 8.12 1.53 -0.26
N ALA A 119 7.62 0.31 -0.02
CA ALA A 119 8.43 -0.73 0.60
C ALA A 119 9.60 -1.16 -0.30
N GLY A 120 9.37 -1.15 -1.59
CA GLY A 120 10.28 -1.73 -2.56
C GLY A 120 10.05 -3.22 -2.73
N GLY A 121 10.79 -3.82 -3.62
CA GLY A 121 10.68 -5.24 -3.91
C GLY A 121 11.86 -5.74 -4.70
N PRO A 122 11.94 -7.06 -4.92
CA PRO A 122 12.96 -7.62 -5.78
C PRO A 122 12.80 -7.14 -7.22
N PRO A 123 13.84 -7.27 -8.04
CA PRO A 123 13.73 -7.00 -9.48
C PRO A 123 12.56 -7.75 -10.11
N ALA A 124 11.97 -7.17 -11.16
CA ALA A 124 10.87 -7.79 -11.87
C ALA A 124 11.21 -9.24 -12.29
N GLY A 125 10.28 -10.15 -12.06
CA GLY A 125 10.46 -11.56 -12.36
C GLY A 125 11.10 -12.42 -11.27
N THR A 126 11.51 -11.85 -10.15
CA THR A 126 12.15 -12.57 -9.04
C THR A 126 11.22 -12.86 -7.86
N GLY A 127 9.95 -12.47 -7.95
CA GLY A 127 8.95 -12.76 -6.94
C GLY A 127 8.32 -11.52 -6.31
N CYS A 128 7.61 -11.71 -5.20
CA CYS A 128 6.92 -10.65 -4.47
C CYS A 128 7.84 -9.99 -3.44
N GLY A 129 7.62 -8.70 -3.18
CA GLY A 129 8.33 -7.94 -2.16
C GLY A 129 8.09 -8.41 -0.72
N GLY A 130 7.09 -9.23 -0.50
CA GLY A 130 6.74 -9.74 0.83
C GLY A 130 7.73 -10.72 1.46
N TYR A 131 8.82 -11.01 0.79
CA TYR A 131 9.87 -11.88 1.35
C TYR A 131 10.80 -11.17 2.34
N VAL A 132 10.72 -9.87 2.40
CA VAL A 132 11.62 -9.03 3.19
C VAL A 132 11.22 -8.99 4.66
#